data_9d7f4f25b5669eef46c2c2adff3429ba
#
_entry.id   9d7f4f25b5669eef46c2c2adff3429ba
#
_cell.length_a   1.000
_cell.length_b   1.000
_cell.length_c   1.000
_cell.angle_alpha   90.00
_cell.angle_beta   90.00
_cell.angle_gamma   90.00
#
_symmetry.space_group_name_H-M   'P 1'
#
loop_
_entity.id
_entity.type
_entity.pdbx_description
1 polymer ?
#
loop_
_entity_poly.entity_id
_entity_poly.type
_entity_poly.pdbx_seq_one_letter_code
_entity_poly.pdbx_strand_id
1 'polypeptide(L)'
;MNILEFGAIGDGVVDNTDTLQKALDRLKENGGELRVPSGVYVTGSLRLYSNTTLYLEAGATLAASGDRDKFPVITEEMVPGFVRGTRQGILFALDAENIAVRGEGTIDGRGYNWWRKGENDEKRPRTIQFINVKRVTIEGINIVNSPCWTVHPIHCDNVTIHNISITNPYDSPNTDGINPESCRNVKISDCCVDVGDDCITIKSGLERDIFQKQYPCENITVTNCTFIHGHGGIVIGSEMSGGVRNMTVTNCIFHSTERGIRIKTRRKRGGFVEDIMINNVIMDNVIAGITMNMYYKCGASADDNELFDCKPRPVADNTPRIGGISISNVIMKNVRAAGIYFLGLPEMPIENVKIANADIRVSGCDEGEDSVAVHNIKKSYGDGIVLRNVKNVAVSGCSLSAKEEEFIFENAENTSINEKNI
;
A
#
# COMPACT_ATOMS: atom_id res chain seq x y z
N MET A 1 -7.65 13.22 -29.72
CA MET A 1 -6.96 14.54 -29.73
C MET A 1 -5.51 14.35 -29.35
N ASN A 2 -4.62 15.20 -29.85
CA ASN A 2 -3.20 15.18 -29.51
C ASN A 2 -2.84 16.49 -28.80
N ILE A 3 -2.02 16.45 -27.76
CA ILE A 3 -1.62 17.66 -27.01
C ILE A 3 -0.86 18.68 -27.87
N LEU A 4 -0.19 18.25 -28.93
CA LEU A 4 0.51 19.16 -29.86
C LEU A 4 -0.47 20.10 -30.60
N GLU A 5 -1.72 19.69 -30.80
CA GLU A 5 -2.78 20.55 -31.38
C GLU A 5 -3.11 21.75 -30.48
N PHE A 6 -2.72 21.68 -29.21
CA PHE A 6 -2.92 22.75 -28.22
C PHE A 6 -1.66 23.56 -27.97
N GLY A 7 -0.54 23.22 -28.64
CA GLY A 7 0.73 23.91 -28.52
C GLY A 7 1.63 23.39 -27.39
N ALA A 8 1.45 22.15 -26.95
CA ALA A 8 2.35 21.55 -25.95
C ALA A 8 3.77 21.38 -26.52
N ILE A 9 4.79 21.63 -25.68
CA ILE A 9 6.20 21.56 -26.04
C ILE A 9 6.89 20.51 -25.18
N GLY A 10 7.36 19.44 -25.80
CA GLY A 10 7.96 18.28 -25.12
C GLY A 10 9.48 18.37 -24.94
N ASP A 11 10.01 19.51 -24.51
CA ASP A 11 11.43 19.78 -24.36
C ASP A 11 11.99 19.53 -22.93
N GLY A 12 11.13 19.17 -21.98
CA GLY A 12 11.49 18.94 -20.57
C GLY A 12 11.69 20.21 -19.74
N VAL A 13 11.47 21.40 -20.30
CA VAL A 13 11.70 22.71 -19.69
C VAL A 13 10.42 23.54 -19.60
N VAL A 14 9.72 23.67 -20.72
CA VAL A 14 8.49 24.47 -20.80
C VAL A 14 7.38 23.83 -19.94
N ASP A 15 6.78 24.66 -19.05
CA ASP A 15 5.61 24.22 -18.28
C ASP A 15 4.38 24.16 -19.18
N ASN A 16 3.80 22.98 -19.31
CA ASN A 16 2.64 22.70 -20.15
C ASN A 16 1.33 22.56 -19.35
N THR A 17 1.31 22.91 -18.06
CA THR A 17 0.14 22.68 -17.19
C THR A 17 -1.14 23.22 -17.81
N ASP A 18 -1.17 24.48 -18.17
CA ASP A 18 -2.36 25.15 -18.71
C ASP A 18 -2.73 24.60 -20.09
N THR A 19 -1.73 24.26 -20.90
CA THR A 19 -1.91 23.69 -22.24
C THR A 19 -2.54 22.30 -22.17
N LEU A 20 -2.02 21.44 -21.30
CA LEU A 20 -2.55 20.09 -21.10
C LEU A 20 -3.93 20.12 -20.43
N GLN A 21 -4.12 21.00 -19.44
CA GLN A 21 -5.42 21.15 -18.80
C GLN A 21 -6.48 21.64 -19.79
N LYS A 22 -6.15 22.60 -20.65
CA LYS A 22 -7.05 23.08 -21.71
C LYS A 22 -7.43 21.96 -22.68
N ALA A 23 -6.50 21.06 -23.01
CA ALA A 23 -6.80 19.90 -23.84
C ALA A 23 -7.75 18.92 -23.11
N LEU A 24 -7.54 18.66 -21.82
CA LEU A 24 -8.43 17.84 -20.99
C LEU A 24 -9.82 18.48 -20.82
N ASP A 25 -9.88 19.80 -20.65
CA ASP A 25 -11.15 20.53 -20.51
C ASP A 25 -12.05 20.41 -21.75
N ARG A 26 -11.47 20.22 -22.94
CA ARG A 26 -12.24 19.94 -24.17
C ARG A 26 -12.94 18.59 -24.14
N LEU A 27 -12.45 17.65 -23.32
CA LEU A 27 -13.06 16.34 -23.15
C LEU A 27 -14.13 16.32 -22.06
N LYS A 28 -14.29 17.38 -21.29
CA LYS A 28 -15.18 17.42 -20.12
C LYS A 28 -16.64 17.07 -20.45
N GLU A 29 -17.16 17.50 -21.60
CA GLU A 29 -18.56 17.29 -21.95
C GLU A 29 -18.80 15.97 -22.70
N ASN A 30 -17.91 15.62 -23.62
CA ASN A 30 -18.15 14.50 -24.54
C ASN A 30 -17.24 13.28 -24.27
N GLY A 31 -16.28 13.41 -23.37
CA GLY A 31 -15.27 12.38 -23.16
C GLY A 31 -14.31 12.25 -24.35
N GLY A 32 -13.52 11.18 -24.33
CA GLY A 32 -12.61 10.83 -25.42
C GLY A 32 -11.17 10.57 -24.95
N GLU A 33 -10.27 10.46 -25.91
CA GLU A 33 -8.87 10.18 -25.67
C GLU A 33 -7.99 11.40 -25.97
N LEU A 34 -7.11 11.73 -25.01
CA LEU A 34 -6.01 12.68 -25.16
C LEU A 34 -4.69 11.92 -25.27
N ARG A 35 -3.99 12.09 -26.38
CA ARG A 35 -2.69 11.47 -26.63
C ARG A 35 -1.55 12.41 -26.30
N VAL A 36 -0.57 11.86 -25.57
CA VAL A 36 0.71 12.51 -25.27
C VAL A 36 1.79 11.79 -26.07
N PRO A 37 2.29 12.38 -27.18
CA PRO A 37 3.32 11.76 -28.01
C PRO A 37 4.70 11.80 -27.34
N SER A 38 5.69 11.13 -27.95
CA SER A 38 7.08 11.14 -27.49
C SER A 38 7.58 12.56 -27.21
N GLY A 39 8.26 12.75 -26.06
CA GLY A 39 8.76 14.02 -25.54
C GLY A 39 8.63 14.09 -24.03
N VAL A 40 9.23 15.12 -23.42
CA VAL A 40 9.17 15.37 -21.95
C VAL A 40 8.33 16.61 -21.68
N TYR A 41 7.15 16.43 -21.14
CA TYR A 41 6.18 17.49 -20.89
C TYR A 41 6.12 17.81 -19.39
N VAL A 42 6.64 18.96 -18.99
CA VAL A 42 6.57 19.42 -17.59
C VAL A 42 5.15 19.89 -17.28
N THR A 43 4.59 19.42 -16.17
CA THR A 43 3.21 19.76 -15.78
C THR A 43 3.01 19.77 -14.26
N GLY A 44 2.10 20.60 -13.78
CA GLY A 44 1.51 20.51 -12.46
C GLY A 44 0.43 19.45 -12.38
N SER A 45 -0.54 19.66 -11.49
CA SER A 45 -1.72 18.79 -11.38
C SER A 45 -2.64 18.94 -12.58
N LEU A 46 -3.02 17.81 -13.16
CA LEU A 46 -3.97 17.72 -14.30
C LEU A 46 -5.26 17.06 -13.82
N ARG A 47 -6.37 17.73 -13.99
CA ARG A 47 -7.69 17.18 -13.68
C ARG A 47 -8.26 16.40 -14.85
N LEU A 48 -8.55 15.12 -14.63
CA LEU A 48 -9.26 14.27 -15.57
C LEU A 48 -10.77 14.31 -15.27
N TYR A 49 -11.58 14.17 -16.32
CA TYR A 49 -13.04 14.19 -16.26
C TYR A 49 -13.64 12.84 -16.64
N SER A 50 -14.91 12.66 -16.41
CA SER A 50 -15.62 11.43 -16.78
C SER A 50 -15.46 11.08 -18.25
N ASN A 51 -15.37 9.79 -18.56
CA ASN A 51 -15.23 9.24 -19.90
C ASN A 51 -13.92 9.68 -20.62
N THR A 52 -12.85 9.96 -19.86
CA THR A 52 -11.57 10.41 -20.41
C THR A 52 -10.51 9.31 -20.34
N THR A 53 -9.83 9.11 -21.47
CA THR A 53 -8.58 8.34 -21.54
C THR A 53 -7.41 9.28 -21.78
N LEU A 54 -6.42 9.24 -20.88
CA LEU A 54 -5.10 9.83 -21.12
C LEU A 54 -4.17 8.72 -21.61
N TYR A 55 -3.71 8.84 -22.85
CA TYR A 55 -2.84 7.87 -23.49
C TYR A 55 -1.42 8.42 -23.64
N LEU A 56 -0.45 7.79 -22.97
CA LEU A 56 0.97 8.13 -23.03
C LEU A 56 1.66 7.24 -24.07
N GLU A 57 2.06 7.79 -25.21
CA GLU A 57 2.75 7.02 -26.25
C GLU A 57 4.16 6.60 -25.79
N ALA A 58 4.74 5.59 -26.43
CA ALA A 58 6.12 5.18 -26.18
C ALA A 58 7.07 6.38 -26.32
N GLY A 59 7.93 6.59 -25.30
CA GLY A 59 8.83 7.75 -25.23
C GLY A 59 8.18 9.06 -24.73
N ALA A 60 6.89 9.07 -24.42
CA ALA A 60 6.26 10.19 -23.73
C ALA A 60 6.62 10.19 -22.25
N THR A 61 6.91 11.36 -21.67
CA THR A 61 7.09 11.55 -20.25
C THR A 61 6.28 12.76 -19.77
N LEU A 62 5.36 12.53 -18.84
CA LEU A 62 4.78 13.61 -18.02
C LEU A 62 5.67 13.80 -16.79
N ALA A 63 6.35 14.93 -16.70
CA ALA A 63 7.28 15.24 -15.62
C ALA A 63 6.68 16.29 -14.67
N ALA A 64 6.62 15.99 -13.37
CA ALA A 64 6.06 16.92 -12.40
C ALA A 64 6.84 18.26 -12.37
N SER A 65 6.11 19.38 -12.33
CA SER A 65 6.68 20.70 -12.14
C SER A 65 7.36 20.81 -10.76
N GLY A 66 8.46 21.55 -10.69
CA GLY A 66 9.08 21.93 -9.42
C GLY A 66 8.32 23.04 -8.69
N ASP A 67 7.37 23.69 -9.35
CA ASP A 67 6.54 24.76 -8.78
C ASP A 67 5.38 24.14 -7.97
N ARG A 68 5.43 24.32 -6.65
CA ARG A 68 4.44 23.79 -5.72
C ARG A 68 3.04 24.40 -5.90
N ASP A 69 2.94 25.60 -6.41
CA ASP A 69 1.65 26.28 -6.61
C ASP A 69 0.86 25.69 -7.77
N LYS A 70 1.52 24.91 -8.63
CA LYS A 70 0.86 24.11 -9.68
C LYS A 70 0.13 22.86 -9.15
N PHE A 71 0.20 22.59 -7.84
CA PHE A 71 -0.48 21.46 -7.17
C PHE A 71 -1.42 22.02 -6.08
N PRO A 72 -2.68 22.33 -6.40
CA PRO A 72 -3.64 22.87 -5.44
C PRO A 72 -3.85 21.94 -4.23
N VAL A 73 -4.07 22.50 -3.06
CA VAL A 73 -4.40 21.74 -1.85
C VAL A 73 -5.84 21.25 -1.94
N ILE A 74 -6.10 19.99 -1.59
CA ILE A 74 -7.45 19.47 -1.44
C ILE A 74 -8.02 20.03 -0.13
N THR A 75 -9.14 20.75 -0.23
CA THR A 75 -9.81 21.38 0.89
C THR A 75 -11.02 20.57 1.36
N GLU A 76 -11.48 20.84 2.58
CA GLU A 76 -12.71 20.29 3.13
C GLU A 76 -13.94 20.61 2.26
N GLU A 77 -13.95 21.77 1.59
CA GLU A 77 -15.01 22.15 0.66
C GLU A 77 -15.04 21.26 -0.58
N MET A 78 -13.86 20.87 -1.07
CA MET A 78 -13.75 19.97 -2.22
C MET A 78 -14.16 18.53 -1.89
N VAL A 79 -13.73 18.03 -0.72
CA VAL A 79 -13.99 16.66 -0.28
C VAL A 79 -14.36 16.69 1.21
N PRO A 80 -15.65 16.84 1.53
CA PRO A 80 -16.12 16.89 2.91
C PRO A 80 -15.69 15.66 3.72
N GLY A 81 -15.12 15.89 4.92
CA GLY A 81 -14.58 14.84 5.77
C GLY A 81 -13.18 14.35 5.42
N PHE A 82 -12.56 14.88 4.38
CA PHE A 82 -11.19 14.53 4.01
C PHE A 82 -10.17 15.37 4.78
N VAL A 83 -9.76 14.87 5.93
CA VAL A 83 -8.95 15.62 6.91
C VAL A 83 -7.43 15.57 6.68
N ARG A 84 -6.95 14.86 5.67
CA ARG A 84 -5.51 14.67 5.46
C ARG A 84 -4.77 15.86 4.87
N GLY A 85 -5.48 16.83 4.27
CA GLY A 85 -4.89 18.06 3.75
C GLY A 85 -3.74 17.83 2.78
N THR A 86 -3.91 16.96 1.79
CA THR A 86 -2.90 16.71 0.73
C THR A 86 -3.07 17.66 -0.45
N ARG A 87 -2.06 17.77 -1.30
CA ARG A 87 -2.19 18.41 -2.62
C ARG A 87 -2.81 17.43 -3.62
N GLN A 88 -3.46 17.98 -4.65
CA GLN A 88 -3.94 17.19 -5.78
C GLN A 88 -2.77 16.48 -6.45
N GLY A 89 -3.00 15.23 -6.86
CA GLY A 89 -2.01 14.43 -7.57
C GLY A 89 -1.59 15.05 -8.91
N ILE A 90 -0.51 14.56 -9.49
CA ILE A 90 -0.11 14.95 -10.86
C ILE A 90 -1.25 14.65 -11.82
N LEU A 91 -1.83 13.45 -11.72
CA LEU A 91 -3.11 13.12 -12.32
C LEU A 91 -4.17 13.05 -11.22
N PHE A 92 -5.18 13.88 -11.32
CA PHE A 92 -6.23 14.04 -10.31
C PHE A 92 -7.62 13.87 -10.92
N ALA A 93 -8.49 13.16 -10.24
CA ALA A 93 -9.91 13.10 -10.58
C ALA A 93 -10.76 13.09 -9.30
N LEU A 94 -11.92 13.71 -9.37
CA LEU A 94 -12.87 13.80 -8.27
C LEU A 94 -14.29 13.69 -8.82
N ASP A 95 -15.11 12.80 -8.20
CA ASP A 95 -16.52 12.61 -8.55
C ASP A 95 -16.73 12.33 -10.03
N ALA A 96 -16.08 11.30 -10.56
CA ALA A 96 -16.05 11.02 -11.98
C ALA A 96 -16.31 9.53 -12.28
N GLU A 97 -16.42 9.19 -13.56
CA GLU A 97 -16.54 7.80 -13.99
C GLU A 97 -15.83 7.54 -15.32
N ASN A 98 -15.47 6.27 -15.58
CA ASN A 98 -14.79 5.86 -16.81
C ASN A 98 -13.50 6.65 -17.07
N ILE A 99 -12.55 6.59 -16.17
CA ILE A 99 -11.23 7.19 -16.35
C ILE A 99 -10.21 6.12 -16.69
N ALA A 100 -9.42 6.35 -17.72
CA ALA A 100 -8.29 5.51 -18.07
C ALA A 100 -7.00 6.33 -18.20
N VAL A 101 -5.89 5.76 -17.67
CA VAL A 101 -4.51 6.20 -17.95
C VAL A 101 -3.79 5.01 -18.55
N ARG A 102 -3.39 5.12 -19.80
CA ARG A 102 -2.86 3.98 -20.58
C ARG A 102 -1.64 4.35 -21.40
N GLY A 103 -0.97 3.34 -21.91
CA GLY A 103 0.11 3.45 -22.91
C GLY A 103 1.42 2.87 -22.40
N GLU A 104 2.51 3.23 -23.05
CA GLU A 104 3.87 2.77 -22.76
C GLU A 104 4.78 3.90 -22.28
N GLY A 105 4.22 5.09 -22.03
CA GLY A 105 4.98 6.26 -21.56
C GLY A 105 5.22 6.23 -20.05
N THR A 106 5.81 7.33 -19.58
CA THR A 106 6.27 7.47 -18.19
C THR A 106 5.60 8.66 -17.50
N ILE A 107 5.30 8.52 -16.22
CA ILE A 107 5.01 9.64 -15.32
C ILE A 107 6.17 9.77 -14.34
N ASP A 108 6.95 10.85 -14.44
CA ASP A 108 8.04 11.17 -13.53
C ASP A 108 7.55 12.19 -12.47
N GLY A 109 7.36 11.70 -11.26
CA GLY A 109 6.90 12.51 -10.14
C GLY A 109 7.91 13.55 -9.65
N ARG A 110 9.19 13.47 -10.08
CA ARG A 110 10.29 14.36 -9.62
C ARG A 110 10.27 14.54 -8.11
N GLY A 111 10.04 13.45 -7.37
CA GLY A 111 9.84 13.43 -5.92
C GLY A 111 10.97 14.06 -5.12
N TYR A 112 12.18 14.05 -5.66
CA TYR A 112 13.34 14.72 -5.05
C TYR A 112 13.11 16.22 -4.78
N ASN A 113 12.18 16.88 -5.44
CA ASN A 113 11.75 18.25 -5.14
C ASN A 113 10.90 18.34 -3.86
N TRP A 114 10.42 17.20 -3.35
CA TRP A 114 9.49 17.08 -2.24
C TRP A 114 10.08 16.37 -1.02
N TRP A 115 11.13 15.52 -1.18
CA TRP A 115 11.71 14.67 -0.12
C TRP A 115 12.68 15.40 0.81
N ARG A 116 12.52 16.66 1.09
CA ARG A 116 13.44 17.41 1.95
C ARG A 116 13.30 16.99 3.41
N LYS A 117 14.42 16.61 4.05
CA LYS A 117 14.45 16.32 5.48
C LYS A 117 14.29 17.61 6.29
N GLY A 118 13.39 17.64 7.27
CA GLY A 118 13.22 18.71 8.25
C GLY A 118 12.23 19.83 7.90
N GLU A 119 11.62 19.82 6.74
CA GLU A 119 10.47 20.67 6.46
C GLU A 119 9.18 19.88 6.81
N ASN A 120 8.27 20.53 7.58
CA ASN A 120 6.90 20.02 7.83
C ASN A 120 6.09 20.08 6.53
N ASP A 121 6.49 19.29 5.53
CA ASP A 121 5.78 19.26 4.27
C ASP A 121 4.78 18.09 4.26
N GLU A 122 3.76 18.23 5.06
CA GLU A 122 2.65 17.28 5.17
C GLU A 122 1.82 17.21 3.88
N LYS A 123 2.01 18.15 2.96
CA LYS A 123 1.16 18.33 1.76
C LYS A 123 1.90 18.00 0.47
N ARG A 124 2.49 16.82 0.40
CA ARG A 124 3.06 16.30 -0.84
C ARG A 124 1.96 15.78 -1.77
N PRO A 125 2.00 16.03 -3.10
CA PRO A 125 1.06 15.43 -4.04
C PRO A 125 1.27 13.91 -4.15
N ARG A 126 0.24 13.20 -4.57
CA ARG A 126 0.35 11.82 -5.07
C ARG A 126 0.71 11.88 -6.56
N THR A 127 1.19 10.77 -7.14
CA THR A 127 1.37 10.75 -8.59
C THR A 127 0.03 10.60 -9.29
N ILE A 128 -0.74 9.56 -8.98
CA ILE A 128 -2.12 9.38 -9.46
C ILE A 128 -3.05 9.36 -8.26
N GLN A 129 -4.01 10.28 -8.22
CA GLN A 129 -4.97 10.41 -7.12
C GLN A 129 -6.38 10.56 -7.64
N PHE A 130 -7.19 9.54 -7.48
CA PHE A 130 -8.58 9.53 -7.90
C PHE A 130 -9.49 9.35 -6.69
N ILE A 131 -10.45 10.25 -6.51
CA ILE A 131 -11.37 10.28 -5.37
C ILE A 131 -12.80 10.11 -5.87
N ASN A 132 -13.52 9.13 -5.33
CA ASN A 132 -14.90 8.83 -5.69
C ASN A 132 -15.10 8.64 -7.21
N VAL A 133 -14.26 7.78 -7.81
CA VAL A 133 -14.32 7.50 -9.26
C VAL A 133 -14.84 6.08 -9.49
N LYS A 134 -15.79 5.92 -10.40
CA LYS A 134 -16.30 4.63 -10.86
C LYS A 134 -15.63 4.22 -12.17
N ARG A 135 -15.18 2.98 -12.24
CA ARG A 135 -14.47 2.41 -13.41
C ARG A 135 -13.18 3.15 -13.74
N VAL A 136 -12.15 2.81 -12.99
CA VAL A 136 -10.77 3.27 -13.19
C VAL A 136 -9.97 2.20 -13.91
N THR A 137 -9.18 2.58 -14.90
CA THR A 137 -8.17 1.73 -15.54
C THR A 137 -6.83 2.44 -15.56
N ILE A 138 -5.78 1.77 -15.06
CA ILE A 138 -4.38 2.23 -15.16
C ILE A 138 -3.59 1.06 -15.76
N GLU A 139 -3.00 1.26 -16.94
CA GLU A 139 -2.47 0.14 -17.72
C GLU A 139 -1.24 0.53 -18.54
N GLY A 140 -0.20 -0.32 -18.49
CA GLY A 140 0.96 -0.33 -19.38
C GLY A 140 2.03 0.73 -19.08
N ILE A 141 1.74 1.74 -18.26
CA ILE A 141 2.61 2.89 -18.02
C ILE A 141 3.71 2.60 -17.00
N ASN A 142 4.78 3.42 -17.09
CA ASN A 142 5.83 3.47 -16.07
C ASN A 142 5.62 4.68 -15.17
N ILE A 143 5.86 4.52 -13.86
CA ILE A 143 5.78 5.62 -12.88
C ILE A 143 7.07 5.64 -12.08
N VAL A 144 7.72 6.80 -12.02
CA VAL A 144 9.02 6.94 -11.32
C VAL A 144 9.05 8.15 -10.41
N ASN A 145 9.89 8.10 -9.38
CA ASN A 145 10.18 9.22 -8.48
C ASN A 145 8.94 9.90 -7.90
N SER A 146 8.01 9.15 -7.37
CA SER A 146 6.79 9.70 -6.80
C SER A 146 7.07 10.63 -5.61
N PRO A 147 6.40 11.80 -5.49
CA PRO A 147 6.60 12.69 -4.34
C PRO A 147 6.14 12.09 -3.00
N CYS A 148 5.15 11.21 -3.05
CA CYS A 148 4.55 10.50 -1.93
C CYS A 148 3.90 9.22 -2.47
N TRP A 149 2.83 8.70 -1.89
CA TRP A 149 2.08 7.54 -2.41
C TRP A 149 1.85 7.64 -3.91
N THR A 150 2.17 6.58 -4.63
CA THR A 150 2.25 6.66 -6.10
C THR A 150 0.87 6.56 -6.76
N VAL A 151 0.16 5.45 -6.58
CA VAL A 151 -1.19 5.25 -7.12
C VAL A 151 -2.18 5.15 -5.97
N HIS A 152 -3.03 6.17 -5.82
CA HIS A 152 -3.91 6.30 -4.68
C HIS A 152 -5.39 6.54 -5.10
N PRO A 153 -6.12 5.49 -5.46
CA PRO A 153 -7.57 5.56 -5.58
C PRO A 153 -8.22 5.56 -4.19
N ILE A 154 -9.17 6.47 -3.97
CA ILE A 154 -9.90 6.64 -2.71
C ILE A 154 -11.39 6.55 -3.02
N HIS A 155 -12.15 5.71 -2.29
CA HIS A 155 -13.59 5.52 -2.50
C HIS A 155 -13.96 5.19 -3.96
N CYS A 156 -13.05 4.54 -4.68
CA CYS A 156 -13.26 4.14 -6.06
C CYS A 156 -13.94 2.78 -6.15
N ASP A 157 -14.72 2.57 -7.20
CA ASP A 157 -15.38 1.30 -7.49
C ASP A 157 -15.02 0.81 -8.90
N ASN A 158 -14.75 -0.50 -9.04
CA ASN A 158 -14.26 -1.11 -10.28
C ASN A 158 -12.92 -0.51 -10.74
N VAL A 159 -11.88 -0.76 -9.95
CA VAL A 159 -10.50 -0.29 -10.22
C VAL A 159 -9.70 -1.43 -10.83
N THR A 160 -9.11 -1.20 -11.99
CA THR A 160 -8.18 -2.13 -12.65
C THR A 160 -6.83 -1.46 -12.81
N ILE A 161 -5.80 -2.08 -12.25
CA ILE A 161 -4.39 -1.67 -12.37
C ILE A 161 -3.64 -2.86 -12.95
N HIS A 162 -3.13 -2.72 -14.17
CA HIS A 162 -2.59 -3.84 -14.92
C HIS A 162 -1.31 -3.47 -15.65
N ASN A 163 -0.31 -4.36 -15.57
CA ASN A 163 0.93 -4.27 -16.33
C ASN A 163 1.61 -2.88 -16.21
N ILE A 164 1.67 -2.34 -14.98
CA ILE A 164 2.42 -1.10 -14.71
C ILE A 164 3.74 -1.40 -14.01
N SER A 165 4.71 -0.52 -14.24
CA SER A 165 5.98 -0.52 -13.51
C SER A 165 6.06 0.72 -12.62
N ILE A 166 6.37 0.54 -11.35
CA ILE A 166 6.60 1.63 -10.39
C ILE A 166 8.02 1.51 -9.86
N THR A 167 8.82 2.58 -10.00
CA THR A 167 10.19 2.61 -9.48
C THR A 167 10.44 3.91 -8.71
N ASN A 168 10.60 3.80 -7.40
CA ASN A 168 11.00 4.89 -6.51
C ASN A 168 12.29 4.50 -5.78
N PRO A 169 13.18 5.44 -5.45
CA PRO A 169 14.37 5.12 -4.65
C PRO A 169 14.00 4.42 -3.34
N TYR A 170 14.79 3.42 -2.94
CA TYR A 170 14.50 2.58 -1.78
C TYR A 170 14.48 3.36 -0.45
N ASP A 171 15.12 4.52 -0.38
CA ASP A 171 15.19 5.41 0.78
C ASP A 171 14.24 6.62 0.66
N SER A 172 13.42 6.67 -0.37
CA SER A 172 12.45 7.76 -0.57
C SER A 172 11.27 7.65 0.42
N PRO A 173 10.89 8.76 1.08
CA PRO A 173 9.92 8.70 2.18
C PRO A 173 8.47 8.60 1.68
N ASN A 174 7.74 7.61 2.18
CA ASN A 174 6.32 7.38 1.90
C ASN A 174 5.99 7.24 0.41
N THR A 175 6.87 6.61 -0.34
CA THR A 175 6.66 6.37 -1.78
C THR A 175 6.03 5.00 -2.02
N ASP A 176 4.99 4.69 -1.24
CA ASP A 176 4.19 3.48 -1.43
C ASP A 176 3.76 3.35 -2.91
N GLY A 177 3.69 2.12 -3.41
CA GLY A 177 3.36 1.86 -4.81
C GLY A 177 1.88 2.02 -5.11
N ILE A 178 1.04 1.10 -4.68
CA ILE A 178 -0.40 1.08 -5.00
C ILE A 178 -1.21 1.02 -3.71
N ASN A 179 -2.01 2.05 -3.45
CA ASN A 179 -2.72 2.27 -2.20
C ASN A 179 -4.24 2.42 -2.41
N PRO A 180 -4.98 1.35 -2.70
CA PRO A 180 -6.43 1.46 -2.72
C PRO A 180 -6.93 1.73 -1.31
N GLU A 181 -7.70 2.82 -1.15
CA GLU A 181 -8.25 3.24 0.14
C GLU A 181 -9.77 3.28 0.08
N SER A 182 -10.44 2.47 0.91
CA SER A 182 -11.90 2.36 0.93
C SER A 182 -12.51 2.09 -0.46
N CYS A 183 -11.82 1.32 -1.28
CA CYS A 183 -12.22 0.97 -2.64
C CYS A 183 -12.94 -0.37 -2.69
N ARG A 184 -13.74 -0.58 -3.73
CA ARG A 184 -14.41 -1.86 -4.00
C ARG A 184 -14.10 -2.37 -5.40
N ASN A 185 -14.09 -3.72 -5.54
CA ASN A 185 -13.89 -4.39 -6.82
C ASN A 185 -12.55 -3.98 -7.47
N VAL A 186 -11.47 -4.18 -6.74
CA VAL A 186 -10.11 -3.80 -7.14
C VAL A 186 -9.38 -4.99 -7.73
N LYS A 187 -8.80 -4.83 -8.90
CA LYS A 187 -7.96 -5.81 -9.59
C LYS A 187 -6.58 -5.23 -9.83
N ILE A 188 -5.56 -5.88 -9.33
CA ILE A 188 -4.15 -5.51 -9.53
C ILE A 188 -3.44 -6.72 -10.08
N SER A 189 -2.86 -6.61 -11.29
CA SER A 189 -2.19 -7.74 -11.91
C SER A 189 -0.99 -7.34 -12.78
N ASP A 190 -0.02 -8.27 -12.86
CA ASP A 190 1.13 -8.17 -13.76
C ASP A 190 1.98 -6.91 -13.53
N CYS A 191 2.02 -6.42 -12.29
CA CYS A 191 2.74 -5.21 -11.91
C CYS A 191 4.12 -5.51 -11.35
N CYS A 192 5.09 -4.63 -11.64
CA CYS A 192 6.40 -4.62 -11.02
C CYS A 192 6.51 -3.37 -10.13
N VAL A 193 6.76 -3.54 -8.82
CA VAL A 193 6.76 -2.43 -7.85
C VAL A 193 8.05 -2.46 -7.04
N ASP A 194 8.90 -1.45 -7.25
CA ASP A 194 10.15 -1.22 -6.54
C ASP A 194 10.10 0.16 -5.88
N VAL A 195 10.01 0.21 -4.54
CA VAL A 195 9.65 1.45 -3.84
C VAL A 195 10.36 1.60 -2.48
N GLY A 196 10.31 2.81 -1.92
CA GLY A 196 10.90 3.14 -0.62
C GLY A 196 9.97 2.93 0.59
N ASP A 197 8.67 2.65 0.38
CA ASP A 197 7.71 2.31 1.43
C ASP A 197 6.92 1.06 1.00
N ASP A 198 5.70 0.83 1.41
CA ASP A 198 4.95 -0.39 1.11
C ASP A 198 4.65 -0.55 -0.40
N CYS A 199 4.82 -1.75 -0.98
CA CYS A 199 4.59 -1.97 -2.42
C CYS A 199 3.10 -1.91 -2.79
N ILE A 200 2.27 -2.74 -2.18
CA ILE A 200 0.81 -2.64 -2.26
C ILE A 200 0.27 -2.52 -0.85
N THR A 201 -0.48 -1.44 -0.57
CA THR A 201 -1.03 -1.20 0.76
C THR A 201 -2.53 -0.97 0.69
N ILE A 202 -3.29 -1.89 1.24
CA ILE A 202 -4.75 -1.78 1.32
C ILE A 202 -5.12 -0.96 2.55
N LYS A 203 -5.86 0.12 2.33
CA LYS A 203 -6.22 1.10 3.35
C LYS A 203 -7.74 1.32 3.41
N SER A 204 -8.23 1.81 4.54
CA SER A 204 -9.64 2.18 4.72
C SER A 204 -9.81 3.27 5.79
N GLY A 205 -8.97 4.28 5.75
CA GLY A 205 -9.05 5.48 6.57
C GLY A 205 -8.51 5.36 7.98
N LEU A 206 -8.40 6.51 8.61
CA LEU A 206 -7.99 6.69 10.00
C LEU A 206 -9.24 6.81 10.91
N GLU A 207 -9.04 6.60 12.21
CA GLU A 207 -10.08 6.77 13.24
C GLU A 207 -10.75 8.15 13.24
N ARG A 208 -10.05 9.18 12.78
CA ARG A 208 -10.52 10.57 12.65
C ARG A 208 -11.17 10.88 11.30
N ASP A 209 -11.05 10.01 10.34
CA ASP A 209 -11.56 10.22 8.98
C ASP A 209 -13.01 9.72 8.91
N ILE A 210 -13.95 10.50 9.41
CA ILE A 210 -15.39 10.12 9.49
C ILE A 210 -15.90 9.70 8.10
N PHE A 211 -15.51 10.41 7.07
CA PHE A 211 -15.87 10.12 5.69
C PHE A 211 -15.37 8.73 5.24
N GLN A 212 -14.15 8.34 5.60
CA GLN A 212 -13.54 7.09 5.19
C GLN A 212 -13.89 5.91 6.10
N LYS A 213 -14.17 6.16 7.37
CA LYS A 213 -14.45 5.12 8.38
C LYS A 213 -15.64 4.21 8.05
N GLN A 214 -16.57 4.68 7.22
CA GLN A 214 -17.79 3.95 6.88
C GLN A 214 -17.63 2.98 5.69
N TYR A 215 -16.48 3.01 5.01
CA TYR A 215 -16.27 2.26 3.78
C TYR A 215 -15.11 1.29 3.91
N PRO A 216 -15.37 -0.01 3.99
CA PRO A 216 -14.31 -1.01 3.91
C PRO A 216 -13.64 -0.98 2.53
N CYS A 217 -12.38 -1.39 2.49
CA CYS A 217 -11.74 -1.77 1.23
C CYS A 217 -12.02 -3.25 0.99
N GLU A 218 -12.72 -3.59 -0.10
CA GLU A 218 -13.25 -4.96 -0.27
C GLU A 218 -13.29 -5.46 -1.72
N ASN A 219 -13.36 -6.79 -1.88
CA ASN A 219 -13.39 -7.46 -3.17
C ASN A 219 -12.12 -7.17 -3.98
N ILE A 220 -10.96 -7.55 -3.44
CA ILE A 220 -9.65 -7.21 -3.97
C ILE A 220 -8.96 -8.46 -4.50
N THR A 221 -8.41 -8.39 -5.70
CA THR A 221 -7.54 -9.44 -6.25
C THR A 221 -6.19 -8.86 -6.62
N VAL A 222 -5.10 -9.54 -6.19
CA VAL A 222 -3.72 -9.22 -6.58
C VAL A 222 -3.10 -10.49 -7.15
N THR A 223 -2.54 -10.42 -8.35
CA THR A 223 -1.94 -11.60 -8.98
C THR A 223 -0.77 -11.26 -9.91
N ASN A 224 0.17 -12.20 -10.07
CA ASN A 224 1.30 -12.12 -11.00
C ASN A 224 2.18 -10.88 -10.80
N CYS A 225 2.33 -10.39 -9.57
CA CYS A 225 3.11 -9.19 -9.29
C CYS A 225 4.49 -9.53 -8.74
N THR A 226 5.45 -8.66 -9.03
CA THR A 226 6.81 -8.69 -8.45
C THR A 226 7.00 -7.45 -7.58
N PHE A 227 7.40 -7.65 -6.33
CA PHE A 227 7.65 -6.60 -5.35
C PHE A 227 9.13 -6.59 -5.00
N ILE A 228 9.74 -5.42 -5.12
CA ILE A 228 11.19 -5.25 -4.90
C ILE A 228 11.35 -4.12 -3.88
N HIS A 229 12.23 -4.34 -2.86
CA HIS A 229 12.42 -3.41 -1.76
C HIS A 229 11.11 -3.03 -1.04
N GLY A 230 11.08 -1.87 -0.40
CA GLY A 230 9.91 -1.38 0.33
C GLY A 230 9.72 -1.98 1.72
N HIS A 231 8.89 -1.31 2.52
CA HIS A 231 8.64 -1.71 3.91
C HIS A 231 7.72 -2.94 4.03
N GLY A 232 7.04 -3.32 2.96
CA GLY A 232 6.25 -4.54 2.87
C GLY A 232 5.77 -4.79 1.44
N GLY A 233 5.68 -6.06 1.03
CA GLY A 233 5.21 -6.43 -0.30
C GLY A 233 3.68 -6.30 -0.42
N ILE A 234 2.94 -7.09 0.36
CA ILE A 234 1.49 -6.96 0.53
C ILE A 234 1.20 -6.50 1.94
N VAL A 235 0.59 -5.34 2.05
CA VAL A 235 0.35 -4.68 3.33
C VAL A 235 -1.14 -4.34 3.51
N ILE A 236 -1.65 -4.54 4.72
CA ILE A 236 -2.96 -4.03 5.15
C ILE A 236 -2.73 -3.06 6.30
N GLY A 237 -3.21 -1.84 6.15
CA GLY A 237 -3.08 -0.79 7.17
C GLY A 237 -1.81 0.08 6.99
N SER A 238 -1.47 0.88 8.02
CA SER A 238 -2.12 1.02 9.33
C SER A 238 -3.47 1.75 9.29
N GLU A 239 -3.78 2.46 8.24
CA GLU A 239 -5.06 3.13 8.02
C GLU A 239 -6.11 2.10 7.61
N MET A 240 -6.80 1.50 8.60
CA MET A 240 -7.76 0.43 8.36
C MET A 240 -9.06 0.55 9.18
N SER A 241 -9.40 1.77 9.59
CA SER A 241 -10.55 2.02 10.47
C SER A 241 -11.91 1.66 9.84
N GLY A 242 -12.01 1.65 8.51
CA GLY A 242 -13.19 1.17 7.78
C GLY A 242 -13.27 -0.34 7.61
N GLY A 243 -12.15 -1.04 7.83
CA GLY A 243 -12.03 -2.49 7.62
C GLY A 243 -11.51 -2.88 6.23
N VAL A 244 -11.02 -4.12 6.14
CA VAL A 244 -10.57 -4.76 4.88
C VAL A 244 -11.07 -6.19 4.85
N ARG A 245 -11.72 -6.60 3.75
CA ARG A 245 -12.24 -7.96 3.59
C ARG A 245 -12.33 -8.43 2.14
N ASN A 246 -12.56 -9.73 1.96
CA ASN A 246 -12.71 -10.36 0.65
C ASN A 246 -11.52 -10.06 -0.26
N MET A 247 -10.31 -10.46 0.16
CA MET A 247 -9.09 -10.22 -0.61
C MET A 247 -8.40 -11.53 -0.96
N THR A 248 -7.94 -11.65 -2.19
CA THR A 248 -7.06 -12.73 -2.62
C THR A 248 -5.76 -12.20 -3.20
N VAL A 249 -4.64 -12.86 -2.86
CA VAL A 249 -3.30 -12.61 -3.42
C VAL A 249 -2.72 -13.93 -3.90
N THR A 250 -2.24 -13.97 -5.15
CA THR A 250 -1.66 -15.21 -5.68
C THR A 250 -0.56 -14.96 -6.71
N ASN A 251 0.35 -15.93 -6.87
CA ASN A 251 1.40 -15.92 -7.90
C ASN A 251 2.30 -14.66 -7.82
N CYS A 252 2.74 -14.30 -6.62
CA CYS A 252 3.58 -13.12 -6.41
C CYS A 252 5.00 -13.47 -5.94
N ILE A 253 5.96 -12.65 -6.33
CA ILE A 253 7.36 -12.76 -5.91
C ILE A 253 7.74 -11.49 -5.14
N PHE A 254 8.34 -11.68 -3.96
CA PHE A 254 8.86 -10.61 -3.11
C PHE A 254 10.38 -10.75 -3.04
N HIS A 255 11.08 -9.70 -3.36
CA HIS A 255 12.53 -9.67 -3.32
C HIS A 255 13.02 -8.47 -2.53
N SER A 256 13.73 -8.70 -1.42
CA SER A 256 14.29 -7.66 -0.56
C SER A 256 13.29 -6.68 0.03
N THR A 257 11.99 -7.03 0.12
CA THR A 257 11.04 -6.25 0.91
C THR A 257 11.37 -6.41 2.40
N GLU A 258 11.19 -5.38 3.22
CA GLU A 258 11.43 -5.54 4.67
C GLU A 258 10.52 -6.62 5.26
N ARG A 259 9.23 -6.59 4.96
CA ARG A 259 8.27 -7.65 5.31
C ARG A 259 7.61 -8.16 4.04
N GLY A 260 7.37 -9.44 3.97
CA GLY A 260 6.65 -10.02 2.85
C GLY A 260 5.16 -9.66 2.94
N ILE A 261 4.41 -10.39 3.77
CA ILE A 261 3.01 -10.11 4.07
C ILE A 261 2.95 -9.39 5.41
N ARG A 262 2.26 -8.24 5.44
CA ARG A 262 2.26 -7.37 6.61
C ARG A 262 0.85 -6.85 6.92
N ILE A 263 0.32 -7.16 8.10
CA ILE A 263 -0.90 -6.54 8.63
C ILE A 263 -0.50 -5.70 9.85
N LYS A 264 -0.81 -4.40 9.81
CA LYS A 264 -0.38 -3.45 10.85
C LYS A 264 -1.53 -2.55 11.30
N THR A 265 -1.77 -2.51 12.60
CA THR A 265 -2.77 -1.66 13.24
C THR A 265 -2.38 -1.37 14.68
N ARG A 266 -3.21 -0.67 15.43
CA ARG A 266 -3.07 -0.44 16.86
C ARG A 266 -4.41 -0.14 17.52
N ARG A 267 -4.45 -0.18 18.84
CA ARG A 267 -5.59 0.31 19.62
C ARG A 267 -6.07 1.67 19.12
N LYS A 268 -7.33 1.97 19.29
CA LYS A 268 -8.02 3.19 18.83
C LYS A 268 -8.19 3.34 17.30
N ARG A 269 -7.63 2.45 16.48
CA ARG A 269 -7.87 2.44 15.04
C ARG A 269 -9.26 1.92 14.68
N GLY A 270 -9.78 0.94 15.44
CA GLY A 270 -10.98 0.21 15.06
C GLY A 270 -10.81 -0.59 13.77
N GLY A 271 -11.92 -0.91 13.13
CA GLY A 271 -11.95 -1.66 11.90
C GLY A 271 -11.65 -3.15 12.07
N PHE A 272 -11.55 -3.83 10.95
CA PHE A 272 -11.33 -5.27 10.91
C PHE A 272 -10.51 -5.67 9.69
N VAL A 273 -9.85 -6.83 9.76
CA VAL A 273 -9.25 -7.54 8.64
C VAL A 273 -9.78 -8.96 8.68
N GLU A 274 -10.54 -9.36 7.64
CA GLU A 274 -11.18 -10.68 7.57
C GLU A 274 -11.31 -11.17 6.12
N ASP A 275 -11.49 -12.49 5.94
CA ASP A 275 -11.68 -13.13 4.64
C ASP A 275 -10.52 -12.84 3.66
N ILE A 276 -9.29 -13.07 4.12
CA ILE A 276 -8.07 -12.86 3.34
C ILE A 276 -7.48 -14.23 2.95
N MET A 277 -7.22 -14.41 1.66
CA MET A 277 -6.53 -15.60 1.14
C MET A 277 -5.26 -15.22 0.39
N ILE A 278 -4.13 -15.83 0.74
CA ILE A 278 -2.84 -15.61 0.08
C ILE A 278 -2.22 -16.95 -0.27
N ASN A 279 -1.85 -17.16 -1.53
CA ASN A 279 -1.21 -18.40 -1.92
C ASN A 279 -0.19 -18.25 -3.07
N ASN A 280 0.64 -19.29 -3.28
CA ASN A 280 1.65 -19.33 -4.33
C ASN A 280 2.58 -18.11 -4.32
N VAL A 281 3.30 -17.92 -3.21
CA VAL A 281 4.17 -16.76 -2.99
C VAL A 281 5.59 -17.21 -2.71
N ILE A 282 6.56 -16.55 -3.33
CA ILE A 282 8.00 -16.70 -3.01
C ILE A 282 8.49 -15.38 -2.40
N MET A 283 9.16 -15.49 -1.24
CA MET A 283 9.82 -14.39 -0.56
C MET A 283 11.31 -14.67 -0.45
N ASP A 284 12.14 -13.73 -0.87
CA ASP A 284 13.59 -13.85 -0.84
C ASP A 284 14.23 -12.60 -0.22
N ASN A 285 15.13 -12.80 0.74
CA ASN A 285 15.86 -11.73 1.42
C ASN A 285 14.95 -10.69 2.11
N VAL A 286 13.99 -11.18 2.91
CA VAL A 286 13.09 -10.31 3.70
C VAL A 286 13.55 -10.24 5.16
N ILE A 287 13.27 -9.13 5.85
CA ILE A 287 13.49 -9.04 7.31
C ILE A 287 12.56 -10.02 8.03
N ALA A 288 11.27 -9.98 7.70
CA ALA A 288 10.31 -10.93 8.23
C ALA A 288 9.32 -11.38 7.14
N GLY A 289 8.98 -12.67 7.14
CA GLY A 289 8.13 -13.27 6.11
C GLY A 289 6.67 -12.85 6.23
N ILE A 290 5.99 -13.27 7.30
CA ILE A 290 4.57 -12.97 7.56
C ILE A 290 4.44 -12.29 8.91
N THR A 291 3.92 -11.06 8.92
CA THR A 291 3.77 -10.28 10.15
C THR A 291 2.34 -9.77 10.33
N MET A 292 1.81 -9.91 11.55
CA MET A 292 0.55 -9.31 11.97
C MET A 292 0.77 -8.60 13.31
N ASN A 293 0.52 -7.28 13.35
CA ASN A 293 0.88 -6.46 14.48
C ASN A 293 -0.22 -5.48 14.88
N MET A 294 -0.66 -5.55 16.14
CA MET A 294 -1.68 -4.66 16.72
C MET A 294 -1.11 -3.61 17.67
N TYR A 295 0.21 -3.33 17.58
CA TYR A 295 0.93 -2.31 18.37
C TYR A 295 1.78 -1.40 17.47
N TYR A 296 1.30 -1.10 16.26
CA TYR A 296 2.07 -0.36 15.27
C TYR A 296 2.43 1.06 15.74
N LYS A 297 3.73 1.39 15.71
CA LYS A 297 4.28 2.61 16.34
C LYS A 297 4.10 3.89 15.55
N CYS A 298 3.97 3.83 14.22
CA CYS A 298 3.98 5.02 13.38
C CYS A 298 2.82 5.98 13.70
N GLY A 299 3.15 7.25 13.85
CA GLY A 299 2.17 8.30 14.19
C GLY A 299 1.66 8.25 15.64
N ALA A 300 2.40 7.61 16.55
CA ALA A 300 2.09 7.59 17.98
C ALA A 300 3.36 7.82 18.82
N SER A 301 3.23 8.45 19.99
CA SER A 301 4.33 8.60 20.94
C SER A 301 4.65 7.27 21.61
N ALA A 302 5.95 7.01 21.86
CA ALA A 302 6.39 5.84 22.61
C ALA A 302 5.85 5.83 24.05
N ASP A 303 5.54 6.99 24.60
CA ASP A 303 5.02 7.17 25.97
C ASP A 303 3.50 6.98 26.07
N ASP A 304 2.81 6.72 24.96
CA ASP A 304 1.36 6.44 24.98
C ASP A 304 1.10 5.02 25.47
N ASN A 305 1.06 4.86 26.80
CA ASN A 305 0.79 3.58 27.44
C ASN A 305 -0.58 2.99 27.10
N GLU A 306 -1.57 3.81 26.71
CA GLU A 306 -2.86 3.28 26.24
C GLU A 306 -2.72 2.48 24.95
N LEU A 307 -1.81 2.86 24.08
CA LEU A 307 -1.58 2.18 22.81
C LEU A 307 -0.65 0.98 22.93
N PHE A 308 0.38 1.06 23.80
CA PHE A 308 1.51 0.14 23.73
C PHE A 308 1.71 -0.75 24.96
N ASP A 309 0.95 -0.57 26.07
CA ASP A 309 1.09 -1.51 27.19
C ASP A 309 0.50 -2.90 26.85
N CYS A 310 1.08 -3.93 27.46
CA CYS A 310 0.66 -5.32 27.27
C CYS A 310 -0.49 -5.76 28.20
N LYS A 311 -1.12 -4.83 28.95
CA LYS A 311 -2.24 -5.15 29.83
C LYS A 311 -3.55 -5.18 29.07
N PRO A 312 -4.46 -6.12 29.38
CA PRO A 312 -5.79 -6.14 28.79
C PRO A 312 -6.55 -4.84 29.06
N ARG A 313 -7.29 -4.37 28.05
CA ARG A 313 -8.16 -3.19 28.15
C ARG A 313 -9.59 -3.53 27.79
N PRO A 314 -10.58 -2.75 28.18
CA PRO A 314 -11.96 -2.96 27.72
C PRO A 314 -12.03 -2.93 26.19
N VAL A 315 -12.71 -3.90 25.62
CA VAL A 315 -13.01 -3.92 24.18
C VAL A 315 -14.05 -2.84 23.86
N ALA A 316 -13.80 -2.04 22.83
CA ALA A 316 -14.66 -0.96 22.38
C ALA A 316 -14.75 -0.95 20.84
N ASP A 317 -15.62 -0.12 20.25
CA ASP A 317 -15.81 -0.02 18.81
C ASP A 317 -14.52 0.37 18.05
N ASN A 318 -13.61 1.04 18.74
CA ASN A 318 -12.30 1.40 18.19
C ASN A 318 -11.18 0.37 18.51
N THR A 319 -11.53 -0.79 19.04
CA THR A 319 -10.58 -1.92 19.15
C THR A 319 -10.51 -2.64 17.81
N PRO A 320 -9.37 -2.68 17.14
CA PRO A 320 -9.24 -3.36 15.83
C PRO A 320 -9.34 -4.87 15.98
N ARG A 321 -9.81 -5.56 14.91
CA ARG A 321 -9.89 -7.02 14.85
C ARG A 321 -9.09 -7.55 13.65
N ILE A 322 -8.35 -8.63 13.83
CA ILE A 322 -7.63 -9.35 12.76
C ILE A 322 -7.97 -10.82 12.86
N GLY A 323 -8.50 -11.40 11.79
CA GLY A 323 -8.80 -12.83 11.76
C GLY A 323 -9.38 -13.31 10.43
N GLY A 324 -9.73 -14.60 10.32
CA GLY A 324 -10.28 -15.15 9.08
C GLY A 324 -9.28 -15.13 7.91
N ILE A 325 -8.00 -15.50 8.18
CA ILE A 325 -6.93 -15.41 7.20
C ILE A 325 -6.39 -16.79 6.86
N SER A 326 -6.22 -17.07 5.56
CA SER A 326 -5.62 -18.31 5.06
C SER A 326 -4.43 -18.01 4.16
N ILE A 327 -3.26 -18.57 4.50
CA ILE A 327 -2.01 -18.40 3.73
C ILE A 327 -1.47 -19.79 3.39
N SER A 328 -1.16 -20.05 2.12
CA SER A 328 -0.70 -21.39 1.72
C SER A 328 0.29 -21.36 0.55
N ASN A 329 1.05 -22.45 0.41
CA ASN A 329 2.03 -22.62 -0.67
C ASN A 329 3.03 -21.46 -0.73
N VAL A 330 3.76 -21.25 0.37
CA VAL A 330 4.71 -20.14 0.51
C VAL A 330 6.13 -20.67 0.68
N ILE A 331 7.06 -20.10 -0.08
CA ILE A 331 8.50 -20.31 0.11
C ILE A 331 9.09 -19.02 0.65
N MET A 332 9.72 -19.09 1.81
CA MET A 332 10.48 -18.00 2.43
C MET A 332 11.94 -18.42 2.54
N LYS A 333 12.83 -17.73 1.88
CA LYS A 333 14.27 -18.00 1.93
C LYS A 333 15.06 -16.74 2.24
N ASN A 334 16.21 -16.91 2.89
CA ASN A 334 17.06 -15.81 3.32
C ASN A 334 16.31 -14.81 4.22
N VAL A 335 15.40 -15.30 5.07
CA VAL A 335 14.69 -14.48 6.05
C VAL A 335 15.65 -14.08 7.15
N ARG A 336 15.72 -12.79 7.52
CA ARG A 336 16.76 -12.31 8.44
C ARG A 336 16.35 -12.31 9.90
N ALA A 337 15.14 -11.84 10.23
CA ALA A 337 14.73 -11.66 11.63
C ALA A 337 13.72 -12.70 12.11
N ALA A 338 12.60 -12.88 11.40
CA ALA A 338 11.59 -13.86 11.79
C ALA A 338 10.81 -14.41 10.59
N GLY A 339 10.55 -15.72 10.58
CA GLY A 339 9.71 -16.34 9.56
C GLY A 339 8.27 -15.85 9.65
N ILE A 340 7.64 -16.05 10.81
CA ILE A 340 6.28 -15.61 11.13
C ILE A 340 6.31 -14.86 12.46
N TYR A 341 5.67 -13.68 12.53
CA TYR A 341 5.57 -12.90 13.75
C TYR A 341 4.17 -12.30 13.92
N PHE A 342 3.39 -12.87 14.86
CA PHE A 342 2.07 -12.35 15.22
C PHE A 342 2.09 -11.75 16.61
N LEU A 343 1.58 -10.52 16.72
CA LEU A 343 1.48 -9.76 17.95
C LEU A 343 0.09 -9.15 18.09
N GLY A 344 -0.83 -9.92 18.67
CA GLY A 344 -2.19 -9.51 18.97
C GLY A 344 -2.32 -8.70 20.25
N LEU A 345 -3.48 -8.11 20.49
CA LEU A 345 -3.83 -7.50 21.78
C LEU A 345 -4.31 -8.57 22.78
N PRO A 346 -4.00 -8.47 24.06
CA PRO A 346 -4.48 -9.44 25.04
C PRO A 346 -6.03 -9.43 25.16
N GLU A 347 -6.68 -8.29 24.95
CA GLU A 347 -8.13 -8.13 24.93
C GLU A 347 -8.79 -8.49 23.59
N MET A 348 -8.00 -8.52 22.49
CA MET A 348 -8.46 -8.82 21.14
C MET A 348 -7.34 -9.57 20.39
N PRO A 349 -7.21 -10.87 20.62
CA PRO A 349 -6.17 -11.66 19.97
C PRO A 349 -6.36 -11.73 18.46
N ILE A 350 -5.27 -11.98 17.73
CA ILE A 350 -5.34 -12.36 16.32
C ILE A 350 -5.93 -13.77 16.26
N GLU A 351 -7.00 -13.96 15.50
CA GLU A 351 -7.73 -15.24 15.55
C GLU A 351 -8.05 -15.86 14.18
N ASN A 352 -8.29 -17.18 14.19
CA ASN A 352 -8.74 -17.89 13.01
C ASN A 352 -7.79 -17.74 11.81
N VAL A 353 -6.48 -17.97 12.04
CA VAL A 353 -5.44 -17.91 11.00
C VAL A 353 -4.98 -19.31 10.64
N LYS A 354 -4.93 -19.63 9.35
CA LYS A 354 -4.40 -20.88 8.81
C LYS A 354 -3.20 -20.62 7.93
N ILE A 355 -2.08 -21.31 8.19
CA ILE A 355 -0.89 -21.32 7.34
C ILE A 355 -0.63 -22.77 6.95
N ALA A 356 -0.56 -23.05 5.65
CA ALA A 356 -0.36 -24.40 5.16
C ALA A 356 0.70 -24.48 4.05
N ASN A 357 1.46 -25.58 4.02
CA ASN A 357 2.45 -25.85 2.99
C ASN A 357 3.46 -24.67 2.83
N ALA A 358 4.09 -24.27 3.92
CA ALA A 358 5.13 -23.25 3.90
C ALA A 358 6.52 -23.84 4.12
N ASP A 359 7.48 -23.43 3.29
CA ASP A 359 8.91 -23.71 3.46
C ASP A 359 9.58 -22.43 4.00
N ILE A 360 9.99 -22.44 5.26
CA ILE A 360 10.46 -21.28 6.00
C ILE A 360 11.95 -21.49 6.36
N ARG A 361 12.81 -20.67 5.72
CA ARG A 361 14.28 -20.72 5.96
C ARG A 361 14.76 -19.39 6.47
N VAL A 362 15.00 -19.33 7.78
CA VAL A 362 15.48 -18.14 8.49
C VAL A 362 16.99 -18.22 8.63
N SER A 363 17.71 -17.38 7.92
CA SER A 363 19.17 -17.31 7.93
C SER A 363 19.72 -16.53 9.12
N GLY A 364 18.91 -15.64 9.70
CA GLY A 364 19.27 -14.79 10.82
C GLY A 364 20.07 -13.54 10.43
N CYS A 365 20.32 -12.68 11.40
CA CYS A 365 21.13 -11.47 11.31
C CYS A 365 21.92 -11.24 12.59
N ASP A 366 23.09 -10.57 12.49
CA ASP A 366 24.00 -10.44 13.67
C ASP A 366 23.60 -9.27 14.59
N GLU A 367 23.01 -8.19 14.04
CA GLU A 367 22.63 -7.01 14.82
C GLU A 367 21.18 -7.03 15.34
N GLY A 368 20.42 -8.03 14.91
CA GLY A 368 19.00 -8.13 15.16
C GLY A 368 18.20 -7.03 14.44
N GLU A 369 16.99 -7.36 14.04
CA GLU A 369 16.09 -6.43 13.30
C GLU A 369 14.71 -6.37 13.94
N ASP A 370 14.01 -5.25 13.74
CA ASP A 370 12.62 -5.05 14.19
C ASP A 370 11.65 -5.72 13.21
N SER A 371 11.16 -6.88 13.56
CA SER A 371 10.25 -7.65 12.70
C SER A 371 8.89 -6.98 12.49
N VAL A 372 8.41 -6.16 13.43
CA VAL A 372 7.01 -5.72 13.48
C VAL A 372 6.78 -4.21 13.60
N ALA A 373 7.80 -3.39 13.71
CA ALA A 373 7.71 -1.93 13.87
C ALA A 373 6.88 -1.50 15.11
N VAL A 374 7.32 -1.94 16.28
CA VAL A 374 6.73 -1.65 17.59
C VAL A 374 7.73 -0.93 18.48
N HIS A 375 7.26 -0.04 19.37
CA HIS A 375 8.11 0.59 20.37
C HIS A 375 8.57 -0.44 21.44
N ASN A 376 9.84 -0.35 21.81
CA ASN A 376 10.41 -1.13 22.95
C ASN A 376 10.27 -2.66 22.84
N ILE A 377 10.09 -3.20 21.65
CA ILE A 377 10.10 -4.65 21.45
C ILE A 377 11.53 -5.17 21.28
N LYS A 378 11.77 -6.38 21.78
CA LYS A 378 13.03 -7.07 21.56
C LYS A 378 13.22 -7.33 20.06
N LYS A 379 14.39 -7.02 19.55
CA LYS A 379 14.78 -7.36 18.17
C LYS A 379 14.83 -8.88 17.99
N SER A 380 14.54 -9.33 16.79
CA SER A 380 14.70 -10.73 16.37
C SER A 380 16.04 -10.93 15.65
N TYR A 381 16.65 -12.06 15.85
CA TYR A 381 17.97 -12.41 15.32
C TYR A 381 17.93 -13.61 14.37
N GLY A 382 16.77 -14.20 14.16
CA GLY A 382 16.59 -15.37 13.33
C GLY A 382 15.54 -16.34 13.87
N ASP A 383 14.46 -15.79 14.46
CA ASP A 383 13.38 -16.58 15.06
C ASP A 383 12.52 -17.25 13.97
N GLY A 384 12.01 -18.43 14.24
CA GLY A 384 11.15 -19.17 13.34
C GLY A 384 9.72 -18.63 13.34
N ILE A 385 8.93 -19.04 14.33
CA ILE A 385 7.51 -18.66 14.49
C ILE A 385 7.30 -18.05 15.87
N VAL A 386 6.87 -16.79 15.90
CA VAL A 386 6.56 -16.04 17.12
C VAL A 386 5.07 -15.72 17.14
N LEU A 387 4.33 -16.27 18.11
CA LEU A 387 2.89 -16.07 18.27
C LEU A 387 2.59 -15.54 19.67
N ARG A 388 2.07 -14.30 19.73
CA ARG A 388 1.70 -13.64 21.00
C ARG A 388 0.29 -13.10 20.92
N ASN A 389 -0.53 -13.43 21.93
CA ASN A 389 -1.94 -13.10 22.00
C ASN A 389 -2.67 -13.54 20.73
N VAL A 390 -2.72 -14.84 20.48
CA VAL A 390 -3.37 -15.44 19.31
C VAL A 390 -4.38 -16.52 19.74
N LYS A 391 -5.37 -16.76 18.88
CA LYS A 391 -6.40 -17.76 19.13
C LYS A 391 -6.77 -18.51 17.86
N ASN A 392 -6.97 -19.83 17.93
CA ASN A 392 -7.33 -20.65 16.78
C ASN A 392 -6.36 -20.47 15.60
N VAL A 393 -5.04 -20.55 15.83
CA VAL A 393 -4.03 -20.47 14.77
C VAL A 393 -3.54 -21.88 14.44
N ALA A 394 -3.60 -22.25 13.18
CA ALA A 394 -3.11 -23.54 12.69
C ALA A 394 -2.01 -23.35 11.64
N VAL A 395 -0.83 -23.93 11.90
CA VAL A 395 0.28 -24.01 10.96
C VAL A 395 0.51 -25.47 10.62
N SER A 396 0.32 -25.88 9.36
CA SER A 396 0.33 -27.29 8.96
C SER A 396 1.10 -27.53 7.66
N GLY A 397 1.73 -28.71 7.57
CA GLY A 397 2.54 -29.10 6.42
C GLY A 397 3.72 -28.15 6.16
N CYS A 398 4.26 -27.56 7.20
CA CYS A 398 5.33 -26.56 7.10
C CYS A 398 6.69 -27.17 7.47
N SER A 399 7.72 -26.85 6.67
CA SER A 399 9.11 -27.04 7.04
C SER A 399 9.67 -25.73 7.61
N LEU A 400 10.46 -25.83 8.67
CA LEU A 400 11.06 -24.68 9.34
C LEU A 400 12.53 -24.96 9.62
N SER A 401 13.36 -23.98 9.29
CA SER A 401 14.76 -23.91 9.71
C SER A 401 15.00 -22.49 10.23
N ALA A 402 15.37 -22.36 11.50
CA ALA A 402 15.64 -21.08 12.15
C ALA A 402 17.07 -21.07 12.71
N LYS A 403 17.68 -19.86 12.78
CA LYS A 403 19.02 -19.67 13.38
C LYS A 403 18.95 -19.62 14.89
N GLU A 404 17.89 -19.03 15.43
CA GLU A 404 17.62 -18.87 16.86
C GLU A 404 16.49 -19.81 17.30
N GLU A 405 15.48 -19.30 18.02
CA GLU A 405 14.37 -20.11 18.51
C GLU A 405 13.40 -20.46 17.38
N GLU A 406 13.11 -21.74 17.18
CA GLU A 406 12.14 -22.17 16.19
C GLU A 406 10.72 -21.72 16.54
N PHE A 407 10.37 -21.70 17.84
CA PHE A 407 9.03 -21.41 18.32
C PHE A 407 9.05 -20.57 19.60
N ILE A 408 8.34 -19.44 19.57
CA ILE A 408 8.11 -18.55 20.72
C ILE A 408 6.61 -18.34 20.86
N PHE A 409 6.02 -18.76 22.00
CA PHE A 409 4.59 -18.66 22.25
C PHE A 409 4.29 -17.94 23.56
N GLU A 410 3.31 -17.03 23.51
CA GLU A 410 2.80 -16.31 24.67
C GLU A 410 1.28 -16.06 24.48
N ASN A 411 0.45 -16.59 25.37
CA ASN A 411 -1.01 -16.51 25.27
C ASN A 411 -1.53 -17.01 23.89
N ALA A 412 -1.14 -18.23 23.50
CA ALA A 412 -1.54 -18.88 22.27
C ALA A 412 -2.66 -19.90 22.58
N GLU A 413 -3.92 -19.48 22.46
CA GLU A 413 -5.07 -20.30 22.77
C GLU A 413 -5.49 -21.16 21.55
N ASN A 414 -5.74 -22.45 21.76
CA ASN A 414 -6.20 -23.38 20.72
C ASN A 414 -5.36 -23.28 19.44
N THR A 415 -4.06 -23.34 19.59
CA THR A 415 -3.08 -23.17 18.50
C THR A 415 -2.35 -24.47 18.23
N SER A 416 -2.07 -24.78 16.97
CA SER A 416 -1.35 -25.98 16.58
C SER A 416 -0.30 -25.73 15.53
N ILE A 417 0.84 -26.45 15.63
CA ILE A 417 1.90 -26.47 14.60
C ILE A 417 2.14 -27.91 14.19
N ASN A 418 2.04 -28.22 12.90
CA ASN A 418 2.19 -29.56 12.33
C ASN A 418 1.45 -30.62 13.16
N GLU A 419 0.16 -30.35 13.44
CA GLU A 419 -0.75 -31.23 14.22
C GLU A 419 -0.42 -31.38 15.72
N LYS A 420 0.63 -30.73 16.23
CA LYS A 420 0.88 -30.66 17.66
C LYS A 420 0.18 -29.45 18.27
N ASN A 421 -0.68 -29.67 19.26
CA ASN A 421 -1.29 -28.59 20.04
C ASN A 421 -0.22 -27.92 20.93
N ILE A 422 -0.31 -26.61 21.06
CA ILE A 422 0.61 -25.78 21.83
C ILE A 422 -0.15 -25.14 22.98
#